data_8a1ab8664084daae1218d5a977d5dafd
#
_entry.id   8a1ab8664084daae1218d5a977d5dafd
#
_cell.length_a   1.000
_cell.length_b   1.000
_cell.length_c   1.000
_cell.angle_alpha   90.00
_cell.angle_beta   90.00
_cell.angle_gamma   90.00
#
_symmetry.space_group_name_H-M   'P 1'
#
loop_
_entity.id
_entity.type
_entity.pdbx_description
1 polymer ?
#
loop_
_entity_poly.entity_id
_entity_poly.type
_entity_poly.pdbx_seq_one_letter_code
_entity_poly.pdbx_strand_id
1 'polypeptide(L)'
;MYNYNFEKYTDRPPEFGELTLSFSLQPVSLQSSSRKKEFIKNEIRKTTSKLKYLLSGDVKVEIQWILHEQERYESGESPDIDNIIKPILDGISGPNGILIDDCQVQTIWSHWLDWTKNEHQINIEIRYRADEFVAKSNLIFVNIGRKLYMPFHTDLD
;
A
#
# COMPACT_ATOMS: atom_id res chain seq x y z
N MET A 1 -14.88 1.57 -11.97
CA MET A 1 -14.10 1.74 -10.72
C MET A 1 -14.95 1.29 -9.56
N TYR A 2 -14.59 0.22 -8.92
CA TYR A 2 -15.30 -0.28 -7.76
C TYR A 2 -14.84 0.51 -6.54
N ASN A 3 -15.66 1.44 -6.07
CA ASN A 3 -15.48 2.02 -4.75
C ASN A 3 -15.84 0.95 -3.73
N TYR A 4 -14.84 0.20 -3.30
CA TYR A 4 -15.02 -0.67 -2.15
C TYR A 4 -15.31 0.23 -0.95
N ASN A 5 -16.46 0.04 -0.33
CA ASN A 5 -16.74 0.71 0.92
C ASN A 5 -15.79 0.15 1.99
N PHE A 6 -14.66 0.80 2.14
CA PHE A 6 -13.56 0.38 3.01
C PHE A 6 -14.03 0.21 4.45
N GLU A 7 -15.02 0.97 4.88
CA GLU A 7 -15.60 0.89 6.21
C GLU A 7 -16.25 -0.47 6.50
N LYS A 8 -16.67 -1.18 5.46
CA LYS A 8 -17.27 -2.50 5.55
C LYS A 8 -16.28 -3.61 5.88
N TYR A 9 -14.99 -3.39 5.64
CA TYR A 9 -13.95 -4.40 5.69
C TYR A 9 -12.81 -4.04 6.65
N THR A 10 -13.13 -3.35 7.76
CA THR A 10 -12.11 -2.97 8.75
C THR A 10 -11.71 -4.10 9.67
N ASP A 11 -12.62 -5.06 9.94
CA ASP A 11 -12.36 -6.17 10.86
C ASP A 11 -11.67 -7.36 10.19
N ARG A 12 -12.02 -7.63 8.95
CA ARG A 12 -11.47 -8.73 8.15
C ARG A 12 -11.44 -8.37 6.67
N PRO A 13 -10.50 -8.93 5.89
CA PRO A 13 -10.45 -8.66 4.47
C PRO A 13 -11.66 -9.26 3.73
N PRO A 14 -12.03 -8.66 2.58
CA PRO A 14 -13.06 -9.24 1.71
C PRO A 14 -12.79 -10.71 1.38
N GLU A 15 -13.82 -11.54 1.45
CA GLU A 15 -13.71 -13.00 1.22
C GLU A 15 -13.38 -13.36 -0.24
N PHE A 16 -13.61 -12.44 -1.17
CA PHE A 16 -13.28 -12.66 -2.58
C PHE A 16 -11.78 -12.45 -2.91
N GLY A 17 -10.94 -12.15 -1.91
CA GLY A 17 -9.50 -12.14 -2.05
C GLY A 17 -8.90 -10.94 -2.78
N GLU A 18 -9.60 -9.82 -2.81
CA GLU A 18 -9.16 -8.61 -3.51
C GLU A 18 -9.56 -7.36 -2.75
N LEU A 19 -8.64 -6.41 -2.68
CA LEU A 19 -8.84 -5.14 -1.99
C LEU A 19 -8.22 -4.01 -2.80
N THR A 20 -8.93 -2.90 -2.95
CA THR A 20 -8.43 -1.72 -3.65
C THR A 20 -8.40 -0.51 -2.74
N LEU A 21 -7.26 0.17 -2.71
CA LEU A 21 -7.04 1.46 -2.03
C LEU A 21 -6.87 2.53 -3.09
N SER A 22 -7.57 3.65 -2.95
CA SER A 22 -7.48 4.78 -3.88
C SER A 22 -7.13 6.05 -3.13
N PHE A 23 -6.17 6.80 -3.67
CA PHE A 23 -5.66 8.03 -3.06
C PHE A 23 -5.50 9.11 -4.12
N SER A 24 -5.83 10.36 -3.77
CA SER A 24 -5.54 11.54 -4.59
C SER A 24 -4.17 12.09 -4.22
N LEU A 25 -3.12 11.47 -4.75
CA LEU A 25 -1.73 11.77 -4.41
C LEU A 25 -0.87 11.90 -5.67
N GLN A 26 0.15 12.75 -5.58
CA GLN A 26 1.20 12.85 -6.60
C GLN A 26 2.21 11.71 -6.45
N PRO A 27 2.76 11.20 -7.57
CA PRO A 27 3.81 10.19 -7.51
C PRO A 27 5.06 10.72 -6.79
N VAL A 28 5.65 9.85 -5.98
CA VAL A 28 6.86 10.12 -5.22
C VAL A 28 7.88 9.02 -5.49
N SER A 29 9.09 9.38 -5.86
CA SER A 29 10.17 8.42 -6.13
C SER A 29 11.06 8.17 -4.92
N LEU A 30 11.90 7.14 -5.00
CA LEU A 30 12.97 6.90 -4.02
C LEU A 30 13.94 8.07 -3.90
N GLN A 31 14.10 8.84 -5.00
CA GLN A 31 14.99 10.00 -5.05
C GLN A 31 14.32 11.28 -4.54
N SER A 32 13.03 11.24 -4.27
CA SER A 32 12.32 12.37 -3.68
C SER A 32 12.82 12.65 -2.27
N SER A 33 12.61 13.89 -1.80
CA SER A 33 12.99 14.27 -0.44
C SER A 33 12.33 13.37 0.59
N SER A 34 12.98 13.19 1.75
CA SER A 34 12.43 12.42 2.86
C SER A 34 11.06 12.93 3.30
N ARG A 35 10.84 14.24 3.21
CA ARG A 35 9.56 14.87 3.54
C ARG A 35 8.44 14.42 2.61
N LYS A 36 8.68 14.35 1.29
CA LYS A 36 7.68 13.91 0.31
C LYS A 36 7.36 12.42 0.49
N LYS A 37 8.38 11.60 0.71
CA LYS A 37 8.19 10.16 0.97
C LYS A 37 7.41 9.91 2.27
N GLU A 38 7.70 10.65 3.31
CA GLU A 38 6.98 10.54 4.58
C GLU A 38 5.52 11.01 4.44
N PHE A 39 5.28 12.04 3.66
CA PHE A 39 3.92 12.52 3.39
C PHE A 39 3.06 11.44 2.73
N ILE A 40 3.53 10.81 1.65
CA ILE A 40 2.76 9.77 0.95
C ILE A 40 2.52 8.54 1.85
N LYS A 41 3.51 8.16 2.62
CA LYS A 41 3.42 7.08 3.60
C LYS A 41 2.35 7.36 4.65
N ASN A 42 2.32 8.58 5.20
CA ASN A 42 1.33 8.99 6.18
C ASN A 42 -0.08 9.07 5.60
N GLU A 43 -0.23 9.53 4.37
CA GLU A 43 -1.53 9.57 3.70
C GLU A 43 -2.09 8.16 3.47
N ILE A 44 -1.26 7.20 3.06
CA ILE A 44 -1.66 5.81 2.92
C ILE A 44 -2.04 5.23 4.30
N ARG A 45 -1.26 5.49 5.32
CA ARG A 45 -1.49 4.97 6.68
C ARG A 45 -2.73 5.53 7.35
N LYS A 46 -3.20 6.72 6.99
CA LYS A 46 -4.49 7.23 7.47
C LYS A 46 -5.64 6.26 7.14
N THR A 47 -5.58 5.59 6.01
CA THR A 47 -6.58 4.61 5.61
C THR A 47 -6.29 3.23 6.18
N THR A 48 -5.07 2.73 6.02
CA THR A 48 -4.70 1.37 6.42
C THR A 48 -4.65 1.18 7.93
N SER A 49 -4.36 2.23 8.70
CA SER A 49 -4.38 2.16 10.17
C SER A 49 -5.77 1.87 10.76
N LYS A 50 -6.83 2.15 10.01
CA LYS A 50 -8.20 1.82 10.41
C LYS A 50 -8.51 0.33 10.34
N LEU A 51 -7.71 -0.42 9.60
CA LEU A 51 -7.85 -1.87 9.48
C LEU A 51 -7.39 -2.54 10.76
N LYS A 52 -8.16 -3.49 11.25
CA LYS A 52 -7.83 -4.28 12.46
C LYS A 52 -7.08 -5.56 12.16
N TYR A 53 -6.70 -5.77 10.91
CA TYR A 53 -6.00 -6.96 10.45
C TYR A 53 -4.79 -6.60 9.58
N LEU A 54 -3.91 -7.58 9.42
CA LEU A 54 -2.83 -7.59 8.44
C LEU A 54 -2.95 -8.85 7.59
N LEU A 55 -2.66 -8.73 6.31
CA LEU A 55 -2.51 -9.89 5.44
C LEU A 55 -1.22 -10.63 5.81
N SER A 56 -1.30 -11.94 5.98
CA SER A 56 -0.19 -12.76 6.52
C SER A 56 0.49 -13.65 5.50
N GLY A 57 -0.09 -13.82 4.32
CA GLY A 57 0.46 -14.65 3.25
C GLY A 57 1.03 -13.86 2.09
N ASP A 58 1.40 -14.57 1.04
CA ASP A 58 1.87 -13.97 -0.21
C ASP A 58 0.76 -13.16 -0.87
N VAL A 59 1.13 -12.00 -1.41
CA VAL A 59 0.21 -11.10 -2.08
C VAL A 59 0.72 -10.71 -3.46
N LYS A 60 -0.22 -10.32 -4.31
CA LYS A 60 0.05 -9.69 -5.60
C LYS A 60 -0.42 -8.26 -5.54
N VAL A 61 0.41 -7.33 -5.97
CA VAL A 61 0.12 -5.89 -5.90
C VAL A 61 0.11 -5.31 -7.29
N GLU A 62 -0.93 -4.55 -7.60
CA GLU A 62 -1.01 -3.74 -8.81
C GLU A 62 -1.11 -2.27 -8.41
N ILE A 63 -0.23 -1.45 -8.96
CA ILE A 63 -0.21 0.00 -8.73
C ILE A 63 -0.58 0.68 -10.04
N GLN A 64 -1.62 1.50 -10.00
CA GLN A 64 -2.04 2.33 -11.11
C GLN A 64 -1.79 3.79 -10.75
N TRP A 65 -0.94 4.44 -11.54
CA TRP A 65 -0.65 5.87 -11.43
C TRP A 65 -1.42 6.60 -12.51
N ILE A 66 -2.36 7.42 -12.08
CA ILE A 66 -3.22 8.18 -13.00
C ILE A 66 -2.77 9.62 -12.95
N LEU A 67 -2.23 10.10 -14.07
CA LEU A 67 -1.81 11.48 -14.22
C LEU A 67 -2.05 11.96 -15.65
N HIS A 68 -2.01 13.29 -15.83
CA HIS A 68 -2.15 13.86 -17.14
C HIS A 68 -0.94 13.53 -18.01
N GLU A 69 -1.18 13.15 -19.24
CA GLU A 69 -0.15 12.76 -20.21
C GLU A 69 0.97 13.80 -20.35
N GLN A 70 0.61 15.10 -20.39
CA GLN A 70 1.58 16.18 -20.47
C GLN A 70 2.55 16.21 -19.29
N GLU A 71 2.08 15.92 -18.08
CA GLU A 71 2.96 15.91 -16.92
C GLU A 71 3.98 14.77 -16.98
N ARG A 72 3.59 13.65 -17.55
CA ARG A 72 4.49 12.49 -17.69
C ARG A 72 5.60 12.72 -18.70
N TYR A 73 5.27 13.32 -19.84
CA TYR A 73 6.22 13.45 -20.95
C TYR A 73 6.92 14.81 -21.02
N GLU A 74 6.27 15.87 -20.61
CA GLU A 74 6.76 17.24 -20.78
C GLU A 74 7.39 17.81 -19.50
N SER A 75 6.99 17.32 -18.33
CA SER A 75 7.64 17.73 -17.09
C SER A 75 8.82 16.79 -16.79
N GLY A 76 10.04 17.30 -16.74
CA GLY A 76 11.21 16.54 -16.30
C GLY A 76 11.19 16.12 -14.83
N GLU A 77 10.09 16.39 -14.13
CA GLU A 77 9.90 16.09 -12.71
C GLU A 77 9.16 14.79 -12.43
N SER A 78 8.59 14.16 -13.46
CA SER A 78 7.86 12.91 -13.30
C SER A 78 8.84 11.77 -12.98
N PRO A 79 8.67 11.04 -11.87
CA PRO A 79 9.55 9.93 -11.53
C PRO A 79 9.36 8.75 -12.47
N ASP A 80 10.40 7.97 -12.66
CA ASP A 80 10.33 6.72 -13.44
C ASP A 80 9.48 5.68 -12.72
N ILE A 81 8.85 4.80 -13.49
CA ILE A 81 7.88 3.81 -12.98
C ILE A 81 8.48 2.87 -11.92
N ASP A 82 9.73 2.50 -12.04
CA ASP A 82 10.42 1.63 -11.08
C ASP A 82 10.74 2.35 -9.75
N ASN A 83 10.91 3.66 -9.78
CA ASN A 83 11.26 4.46 -8.61
C ASN A 83 10.06 4.80 -7.72
N ILE A 84 8.84 4.63 -8.21
CA ILE A 84 7.63 4.94 -7.46
C ILE A 84 7.11 3.77 -6.62
N ILE A 85 7.60 2.56 -6.86
CA ILE A 85 7.12 1.34 -6.22
C ILE A 85 7.47 1.32 -4.73
N LYS A 86 8.71 1.58 -4.37
CA LYS A 86 9.21 1.44 -2.99
C LYS A 86 8.47 2.33 -1.98
N PRO A 87 8.23 3.62 -2.25
CA PRO A 87 7.44 4.45 -1.32
C PRO A 87 6.03 3.91 -1.06
N ILE A 88 5.39 3.30 -2.05
CA ILE A 88 4.07 2.68 -1.90
C ILE A 88 4.16 1.43 -1.01
N LEU A 89 5.12 0.54 -1.27
CA LEU A 89 5.30 -0.66 -0.46
C LEU A 89 5.63 -0.33 0.98
N ASP A 90 6.43 0.69 1.23
CA ASP A 90 6.73 1.18 2.57
C ASP A 90 5.47 1.73 3.26
N GLY A 91 4.59 2.38 2.52
CA GLY A 91 3.33 2.93 3.04
C GLY A 91 2.33 1.87 3.49
N ILE A 92 2.24 0.74 2.77
CA ILE A 92 1.28 -0.34 3.06
C ILE A 92 1.83 -1.41 4.00
N SER A 93 3.11 -1.34 4.38
CA SER A 93 3.78 -2.34 5.21
C SER A 93 3.91 -1.88 6.67
N GLY A 94 3.88 -2.82 7.59
CA GLY A 94 4.06 -2.59 9.01
C GLY A 94 2.76 -2.50 9.81
N PRO A 95 2.86 -2.19 11.12
CA PRO A 95 1.70 -2.25 12.04
C PRO A 95 0.54 -1.35 11.65
N ASN A 96 0.81 -0.21 11.02
CA ASN A 96 -0.20 0.73 10.57
C ASN A 96 -0.59 0.54 9.10
N GLY A 97 -0.04 -0.49 8.46
CA GLY A 97 -0.32 -0.85 7.08
C GLY A 97 -1.36 -1.95 6.93
N ILE A 98 -1.24 -2.69 5.85
CA ILE A 98 -2.07 -3.85 5.52
C ILE A 98 -1.23 -5.13 5.36
N LEU A 99 0.08 -5.00 5.13
CA LEU A 99 1.04 -6.10 5.07
C LEU A 99 1.92 -6.11 6.33
N ILE A 100 2.37 -7.28 6.72
CA ILE A 100 3.38 -7.41 7.77
C ILE A 100 4.71 -6.84 7.28
N ASP A 101 5.13 -7.25 6.08
CA ASP A 101 6.37 -6.82 5.44
C ASP A 101 6.22 -6.87 3.92
N ASP A 102 6.98 -6.04 3.21
CA ASP A 102 6.97 -6.02 1.74
C ASP A 102 7.55 -7.30 1.11
N CYS A 103 8.24 -8.13 1.88
CA CYS A 103 8.71 -9.45 1.42
C CYS A 103 7.56 -10.41 1.04
N GLN A 104 6.33 -10.12 1.47
CA GLN A 104 5.14 -10.87 1.09
C GLN A 104 4.74 -10.64 -0.38
N VAL A 105 5.23 -9.58 -1.00
CA VAL A 105 4.86 -9.23 -2.37
C VAL A 105 5.52 -10.21 -3.34
N GLN A 106 4.72 -11.11 -3.89
CA GLN A 106 5.15 -12.13 -4.83
C GLN A 106 5.23 -11.58 -6.26
N THR A 107 4.28 -10.73 -6.62
CA THR A 107 4.18 -10.12 -7.94
C THR A 107 3.77 -8.67 -7.79
N ILE A 108 4.40 -7.80 -8.57
CA ILE A 108 4.02 -6.40 -8.63
C ILE A 108 3.89 -5.95 -10.07
N TRP A 109 2.79 -5.25 -10.36
CA TRP A 109 2.56 -4.56 -11.61
C TRP A 109 2.40 -3.08 -11.33
N SER A 110 3.11 -2.24 -12.08
CA SER A 110 3.01 -0.80 -11.97
C SER A 110 2.73 -0.22 -13.34
N HIS A 111 1.68 0.62 -13.43
CA HIS A 111 1.21 1.19 -14.67
C HIS A 111 1.07 2.69 -14.57
N TRP A 112 1.45 3.37 -15.65
CA TRP A 112 1.02 4.72 -15.91
C TRP A 112 -0.29 4.66 -16.68
N LEU A 113 -1.30 5.41 -16.23
CA LEU A 113 -2.56 5.59 -16.94
C LEU A 113 -2.75 7.06 -17.26
N ASP A 114 -3.11 7.34 -18.51
CA ASP A 114 -3.39 8.68 -18.96
C ASP A 114 -4.75 9.15 -18.45
N TRP A 115 -4.81 10.40 -18.02
CA TRP A 115 -5.99 10.99 -17.44
C TRP A 115 -6.23 12.38 -18.03
N THR A 116 -7.46 12.68 -18.39
CA THR A 116 -7.84 13.96 -18.98
C THR A 116 -8.07 15.07 -17.95
N LYS A 117 -8.14 14.71 -16.67
CA LYS A 117 -8.30 15.65 -15.56
C LYS A 117 -6.94 16.01 -14.96
N ASN A 118 -6.81 17.22 -14.45
CA ASN A 118 -5.58 17.71 -13.80
C ASN A 118 -5.37 17.18 -12.38
N GLU A 119 -5.94 16.03 -12.05
CA GLU A 119 -5.82 15.42 -10.73
C GLU A 119 -4.97 14.17 -10.81
N HIS A 120 -4.05 14.03 -9.86
CA HIS A 120 -3.29 12.80 -9.67
C HIS A 120 -4.12 11.80 -8.86
N GLN A 121 -4.03 10.54 -9.24
CA GLN A 121 -4.64 9.44 -8.48
C GLN A 121 -3.73 8.23 -8.47
N ILE A 122 -3.69 7.55 -7.33
CA ILE A 122 -2.99 6.29 -7.15
C ILE A 122 -4.02 5.25 -6.72
N ASN A 123 -4.10 4.15 -7.46
CA ASN A 123 -4.87 2.98 -7.07
C ASN A 123 -3.91 1.86 -6.73
N ILE A 124 -4.12 1.23 -5.58
CA ILE A 124 -3.34 0.07 -5.13
C ILE A 124 -4.31 -1.09 -4.98
N GLU A 125 -4.18 -2.09 -5.84
CA GLU A 125 -4.97 -3.31 -5.79
C GLU A 125 -4.12 -4.43 -5.20
N ILE A 126 -4.64 -5.11 -4.18
CA ILE A 126 -3.94 -6.19 -3.50
C ILE A 126 -4.80 -7.45 -3.62
N ARG A 127 -4.23 -8.51 -4.18
CA ARG A 127 -4.83 -9.84 -4.25
C ARG A 127 -4.15 -10.76 -3.27
N TYR A 128 -4.95 -11.51 -2.53
CA TYR A 128 -4.51 -12.33 -1.40
C TYR A 128 -5.40 -13.56 -1.26
N ARG A 129 -4.98 -14.52 -0.42
CA ARG A 129 -5.85 -15.61 0.01
C ARG A 129 -6.70 -15.14 1.18
N ALA A 130 -8.02 -15.32 1.07
CA ALA A 130 -8.99 -14.77 2.00
C ALA A 130 -8.86 -15.28 3.45
N ASP A 131 -8.27 -16.45 3.63
CA ASP A 131 -8.02 -17.08 4.94
C ASP A 131 -6.66 -16.72 5.56
N GLU A 132 -5.78 -16.03 4.82
CA GLU A 132 -4.43 -15.68 5.28
C GLU A 132 -4.37 -14.23 5.80
N PHE A 133 -4.95 -14.03 6.97
CA PHE A 133 -4.86 -12.76 7.67
C PHE A 133 -4.80 -13.00 9.19
N VAL A 134 -4.34 -11.97 9.90
CA VAL A 134 -4.20 -12.00 11.36
C VAL A 134 -4.73 -10.70 11.95
N ALA A 135 -5.34 -10.77 13.13
CA ALA A 135 -5.78 -9.58 13.84
C ALA A 135 -4.57 -8.81 14.39
N LYS A 136 -4.54 -7.50 14.19
CA LYS A 136 -3.46 -6.64 14.72
C LYS A 136 -3.35 -6.71 16.23
N SER A 137 -4.47 -6.88 16.93
CA SER A 137 -4.50 -7.00 18.40
C SER A 137 -3.79 -8.24 18.93
N ASN A 138 -3.61 -9.27 18.10
CA ASN A 138 -2.97 -10.54 18.49
C ASN A 138 -1.47 -10.56 18.18
N LEU A 139 -0.89 -9.42 17.78
CA LEU A 139 0.48 -9.37 17.30
C LEU A 139 1.30 -8.34 18.05
N ILE A 140 2.56 -8.69 18.29
CA ILE A 140 3.59 -7.78 18.77
C ILE A 140 4.64 -7.66 17.68
N PHE A 141 4.94 -6.44 17.26
CA PHE A 141 6.01 -6.16 16.32
C PHE A 141 7.31 -5.92 17.08
N VAL A 142 8.35 -6.63 16.69
CA VAL A 142 9.66 -6.51 17.30
C VAL A 142 10.64 -5.93 16.29
N ASN A 143 11.32 -4.86 16.69
CA ASN A 143 12.44 -4.31 15.93
C ASN A 143 13.71 -5.08 16.24
N ILE A 144 14.29 -5.70 15.21
CA ILE A 144 15.62 -6.32 15.28
C ILE A 144 16.51 -5.55 14.32
N GLY A 145 17.38 -4.73 14.87
CA GLY A 145 18.21 -3.83 14.07
C GLY A 145 17.37 -2.70 13.44
N ARG A 146 17.47 -2.55 12.11
CA ARG A 146 16.75 -1.51 11.37
C ARG A 146 15.46 -1.99 10.71
N LYS A 147 15.11 -3.26 10.87
CA LYS A 147 13.91 -3.86 10.28
C LYS A 147 12.92 -4.25 11.35
N LEU A 148 11.65 -4.05 11.05
CA LEU A 148 10.54 -4.59 11.83
C LEU A 148 10.43 -6.07 11.44
N TYR A 149 10.67 -6.94 12.41
CA TYR A 149 10.60 -8.38 12.18
C TYR A 149 9.35 -8.96 12.84
N MET A 150 8.94 -10.03 12.26
CA MET A 150 7.86 -10.96 12.60
C MET A 150 6.98 -10.61 13.78
N PRO A 151 5.68 -10.56 13.59
CA PRO A 151 4.74 -10.49 14.68
C PRO A 151 4.79 -11.81 15.50
N PHE A 152 4.86 -11.67 16.81
CA PHE A 152 4.64 -12.81 17.69
C PHE A 152 3.16 -12.90 18.03
N HIS A 153 2.63 -14.11 18.01
CA HIS A 153 1.32 -14.36 18.57
C HIS A 153 1.32 -14.08 20.07
N THR A 154 0.37 -13.26 20.49
CA THR A 154 0.19 -12.92 21.91
C THR A 154 -0.85 -13.82 22.59
N ASP A 155 -1.30 -14.87 21.94
CA ASP A 155 -2.21 -15.84 22.53
C ASP A 155 -1.47 -16.61 23.63
N LEU A 156 -1.50 -16.02 24.80
CA LEU A 156 -1.10 -16.64 26.05
C LEU A 156 -2.39 -17.16 26.71
N ASP A 157 -2.92 -18.21 26.15
CA ASP A 157 -3.96 -18.98 26.84
C ASP A 157 -3.38 -20.25 27.43
#